data_f5a964d323830834cf100e429354f00f
#
_entry.id   f5a964d323830834cf100e429354f00f
#
_cell.length_a   1.000
_cell.length_b   1.000
_cell.length_c   1.000
_cell.angle_alpha   90.00
_cell.angle_beta   90.00
_cell.angle_gamma   90.00
#
_symmetry.space_group_name_H-M   'P 1'
#
loop_
_entity.id
_entity.type
_entity.pdbx_description
1 polymer ?
#
loop_
_entity_poly.entity_id
_entity_poly.type
_entity_poly.pdbx_seq_one_letter_code
_entity_poly.pdbx_strand_id
1 'polypeptide(L)'
;SSFLNSKHNYAPFWGVDGEKLYYTSNRTNPSEFRLYVYDFGKQKEEEIILDGEPMSRVDVSSVSRDGNKILCFGEQKGSRSSELYYVDISERKKYQLTKNRLQEWGGVFSPDEKWLAYTSEKDMEGSFAIYLNRFPEMNEEIRISTGGGEEPKWLPDGSAVYYRNGSKWMKVALDLKGEPEIGEPELFFEGDYVNVWGPSHDIFPDGRI
;
A
#
# COMPACT_ATOMS: atom_id res chain seq x y z
N SER A 1 3.37 -5.47 36.04
CA SER A 1 3.31 -4.66 34.81
C SER A 1 3.09 -5.57 33.62
N SER A 2 1.88 -5.56 33.14
CA SER A 2 1.43 -6.50 32.13
C SER A 2 1.85 -6.01 30.74
N PHE A 3 2.76 -6.72 30.11
CA PHE A 3 3.03 -6.64 28.66
C PHE A 3 1.80 -6.98 27.81
N LEU A 4 0.71 -7.45 28.40
CA LEU A 4 -0.54 -7.82 27.73
C LEU A 4 -1.44 -6.63 27.38
N ASN A 5 -1.10 -5.41 27.79
CA ASN A 5 -1.76 -4.17 27.37
C ASN A 5 -0.87 -3.31 26.49
N SER A 6 0.08 -3.91 25.78
CA SER A 6 0.93 -3.19 24.84
C SER A 6 0.07 -2.67 23.70
N LYS A 7 -0.17 -1.38 23.73
CA LYS A 7 -0.74 -0.64 22.62
C LYS A 7 0.32 -0.66 21.51
N HIS A 8 -0.02 -1.27 20.40
CA HIS A 8 0.89 -1.36 19.26
C HIS A 8 0.53 -0.29 18.24
N ASN A 9 1.56 0.31 17.68
CA ASN A 9 1.47 1.19 16.53
C ASN A 9 2.24 0.52 15.38
N TYR A 10 1.62 0.48 14.20
CA TYR A 10 2.15 -0.22 13.03
C TYR A 10 2.04 0.62 11.78
N ALA A 11 2.74 0.17 10.73
CA ALA A 11 2.67 0.70 9.38
C ALA A 11 2.75 2.23 9.33
N PRO A 12 3.81 2.85 9.88
CA PRO A 12 4.00 4.29 9.78
C PRO A 12 4.25 4.67 8.32
N PHE A 13 3.55 5.70 7.85
CA PHE A 13 3.69 6.23 6.51
C PHE A 13 3.72 7.76 6.55
N TRP A 14 4.74 8.36 5.95
CA TRP A 14 4.85 9.80 5.86
C TRP A 14 3.90 10.36 4.79
N GLY A 15 3.21 11.43 5.12
CA GLY A 15 2.55 12.25 4.13
C GLY A 15 3.57 12.88 3.18
N VAL A 16 3.14 13.19 1.95
CA VAL A 16 4.01 13.76 0.90
C VAL A 16 4.57 15.13 1.32
N ASP A 17 3.87 15.85 2.21
CA ASP A 17 4.32 17.13 2.78
C ASP A 17 5.47 16.98 3.80
N GLY A 18 5.76 15.76 4.27
CA GLY A 18 6.75 15.51 5.31
C GLY A 18 6.36 16.03 6.70
N GLU A 19 5.15 16.56 6.85
CA GLU A 19 4.66 17.14 8.10
C GLU A 19 3.69 16.23 8.86
N LYS A 20 3.16 15.21 8.20
CA LYS A 20 2.20 14.27 8.78
C LYS A 20 2.71 12.84 8.74
N LEU A 21 2.51 12.12 9.85
CA LEU A 21 2.76 10.69 9.95
C LEU A 21 1.44 9.97 10.14
N TYR A 22 1.07 9.14 9.17
CA TYR A 22 -0.08 8.26 9.24
C TYR A 22 0.37 6.90 9.80
N TYR A 23 -0.45 6.27 10.61
CA TYR A 23 -0.14 4.96 11.17
C TYR A 23 -1.39 4.28 11.72
N THR A 24 -1.28 3.01 12.03
CA THR A 24 -2.36 2.23 12.62
C THR A 24 -2.07 1.88 14.07
N SER A 25 -3.11 1.80 14.88
CA SER A 25 -2.97 1.45 16.29
C SER A 25 -4.19 0.71 16.82
N ASN A 26 -3.93 -0.26 17.68
CA ASN A 26 -4.97 -0.97 18.44
C ASN A 26 -5.06 -0.49 19.91
N ARG A 27 -4.63 0.75 20.18
CA ARG A 27 -4.54 1.32 21.54
C ARG A 27 -5.87 1.41 22.30
N THR A 28 -6.98 1.48 21.56
CA THR A 28 -8.33 1.57 22.16
C THR A 28 -8.95 0.20 22.38
N ASN A 29 -8.71 -0.74 21.46
CA ASN A 29 -9.18 -2.11 21.55
C ASN A 29 -8.13 -3.05 20.92
N PRO A 30 -7.53 -4.00 21.67
CA PRO A 30 -6.51 -4.90 21.17
C PRO A 30 -6.91 -5.75 19.94
N SER A 31 -8.21 -5.92 19.71
CA SER A 31 -8.75 -6.70 18.58
C SER A 31 -9.14 -5.85 17.38
N GLU A 32 -8.90 -4.54 17.41
CA GLU A 32 -9.34 -3.61 16.37
C GLU A 32 -8.23 -2.59 16.08
N PHE A 33 -7.87 -2.49 14.83
CA PHE A 33 -6.93 -1.47 14.37
C PHE A 33 -7.67 -0.26 13.82
N ARG A 34 -7.16 0.92 14.15
CA ARG A 34 -7.69 2.22 13.70
C ARG A 34 -6.57 3.05 13.12
N LEU A 35 -6.93 3.96 12.23
CA LEU A 35 -6.02 4.89 11.58
C LEU A 35 -5.83 6.14 12.44
N TYR A 36 -4.61 6.60 12.53
CA TYR A 36 -4.21 7.82 13.22
C TYR A 36 -3.34 8.66 12.31
N VAL A 37 -3.37 9.96 12.55
CA VAL A 37 -2.43 10.91 11.96
C VAL A 37 -1.81 11.76 13.05
N TYR A 38 -0.49 11.92 13.03
CA TYR A 38 0.23 12.89 13.82
C TYR A 38 0.68 14.04 12.91
N ASP A 39 0.24 15.25 13.20
CA ASP A 39 0.61 16.49 12.50
C ASP A 39 1.71 17.17 13.30
N PHE A 40 2.94 17.17 12.77
CA PHE A 40 4.12 17.74 13.42
C PHE A 40 4.06 19.28 13.49
N GLY A 41 3.47 19.92 12.50
CA GLY A 41 3.29 21.37 12.48
C GLY A 41 2.35 21.86 13.60
N LYS A 42 1.29 21.10 13.84
CA LYS A 42 0.31 21.39 14.92
C LYS A 42 0.66 20.71 16.25
N GLN A 43 1.65 19.80 16.26
CA GLN A 43 1.98 18.94 17.40
C GLN A 43 0.74 18.20 17.94
N LYS A 44 -0.10 17.71 17.05
CA LYS A 44 -1.39 17.10 17.38
C LYS A 44 -1.55 15.75 16.74
N GLU A 45 -2.08 14.81 17.53
CA GLU A 45 -2.51 13.50 17.07
C GLU A 45 -4.03 13.46 16.95
N GLU A 46 -4.54 12.86 15.89
CA GLU A 46 -5.96 12.67 15.67
C GLU A 46 -6.23 11.25 15.19
N GLU A 47 -7.35 10.66 15.66
CA GLU A 47 -7.89 9.45 15.08
C GLU A 47 -8.66 9.80 13.81
N ILE A 48 -8.37 9.08 12.72
CA ILE A 48 -9.14 9.17 11.49
C ILE A 48 -10.37 8.27 11.66
N ILE A 49 -11.45 8.89 12.13
CA ILE A 49 -12.71 8.18 12.38
C ILE A 49 -13.36 7.86 11.05
N LEU A 50 -13.63 6.57 10.84
CA LEU A 50 -14.27 6.05 9.63
C LEU A 50 -15.64 5.51 9.94
N ASP A 51 -16.56 5.71 9.03
CA ASP A 51 -17.87 5.05 9.08
C ASP A 51 -17.72 3.53 8.85
N GLY A 52 -18.56 2.76 9.53
CA GLY A 52 -18.64 1.31 9.40
C GLY A 52 -17.86 0.51 10.45
N GLU A 53 -17.83 -0.79 10.26
CA GLU A 53 -17.19 -1.72 11.20
C GLU A 53 -15.67 -1.56 11.21
N PRO A 54 -15.03 -1.60 12.38
CA PRO A 54 -13.58 -1.57 12.48
C PRO A 54 -12.97 -2.82 11.86
N MET A 55 -11.76 -2.66 11.34
CA MET A 55 -10.99 -3.75 10.79
C MET A 55 -10.23 -4.51 11.89
N SER A 56 -10.08 -5.83 11.75
CA SER A 56 -9.23 -6.61 12.65
C SER A 56 -7.75 -6.33 12.44
N ARG A 57 -7.39 -5.93 11.21
CA ARG A 57 -6.07 -5.44 10.83
C ARG A 57 -6.22 -4.39 9.73
N VAL A 58 -5.43 -3.34 9.80
CA VAL A 58 -5.31 -2.34 8.73
C VAL A 58 -3.90 -1.78 8.74
N ASP A 59 -3.27 -1.71 7.57
CA ASP A 59 -1.94 -1.16 7.38
C ASP A 59 -1.99 -0.07 6.30
N VAL A 60 -1.38 1.08 6.58
CA VAL A 60 -1.22 2.16 5.59
C VAL A 60 -0.18 1.75 4.57
N SER A 61 -0.43 1.96 3.30
CA SER A 61 0.50 1.61 2.22
C SER A 61 0.83 2.78 1.29
N SER A 62 -0.04 3.79 1.19
CA SER A 62 0.22 4.99 0.40
C SER A 62 -0.71 6.13 0.83
N VAL A 63 -0.28 7.36 0.58
CA VAL A 63 -1.09 8.57 0.83
C VAL A 63 -1.07 9.42 -0.43
N SER A 64 -2.23 9.95 -0.82
CA SER A 64 -2.36 10.86 -1.97
C SER A 64 -1.55 12.15 -1.76
N ARG A 65 -1.19 12.81 -2.85
CA ARG A 65 -0.37 14.03 -2.82
C ARG A 65 -1.03 15.16 -2.03
N ASP A 66 -2.35 15.26 -2.08
CA ASP A 66 -3.12 16.25 -1.32
C ASP A 66 -3.35 15.83 0.15
N GLY A 67 -2.95 14.61 0.52
CA GLY A 67 -3.14 14.05 1.86
C GLY A 67 -4.58 13.69 2.19
N ASN A 68 -5.51 13.72 1.22
CA ASN A 68 -6.93 13.45 1.47
C ASN A 68 -7.31 11.98 1.31
N LYS A 69 -6.53 11.20 0.55
CA LYS A 69 -6.77 9.77 0.38
C LYS A 69 -5.65 8.95 1.00
N ILE A 70 -6.02 7.96 1.79
CA ILE A 70 -5.09 6.98 2.35
C ILE A 70 -5.42 5.64 1.71
N LEU A 71 -4.45 5.05 1.03
CA LEU A 71 -4.52 3.68 0.57
C LEU A 71 -4.06 2.77 1.71
N CYS A 72 -4.84 1.77 2.00
CA CYS A 72 -4.55 0.79 3.02
C CYS A 72 -4.96 -0.61 2.57
N PHE A 73 -4.42 -1.60 3.24
CA PHE A 73 -4.85 -2.98 3.08
C PHE A 73 -5.12 -3.58 4.46
N GLY A 74 -5.93 -4.60 4.50
CA GLY A 74 -6.22 -5.22 5.79
C GLY A 74 -7.35 -6.22 5.76
N GLU A 75 -7.65 -6.74 6.94
CA GLU A 75 -8.59 -7.81 7.16
C GLU A 75 -9.85 -7.29 7.84
N GLN A 76 -11.01 -7.66 7.31
CA GLN A 76 -12.26 -7.47 8.03
C GLN A 76 -12.41 -8.51 9.15
N LYS A 77 -13.17 -8.16 10.17
CA LYS A 77 -13.43 -9.07 11.29
C LYS A 77 -14.05 -10.38 10.81
N GLY A 78 -13.36 -11.49 11.09
CA GLY A 78 -13.76 -12.82 10.68
C GLY A 78 -13.32 -13.24 9.27
N SER A 79 -12.65 -12.35 8.53
CA SER A 79 -11.96 -12.69 7.28
C SER A 79 -10.55 -13.22 7.57
N ARG A 80 -10.02 -14.00 6.64
CA ARG A 80 -8.60 -14.39 6.58
C ARG A 80 -7.93 -13.80 5.34
N SER A 81 -8.69 -13.10 4.51
CA SER A 81 -8.16 -12.40 3.33
C SER A 81 -7.80 -10.97 3.69
N SER A 82 -6.71 -10.48 3.13
CA SER A 82 -6.33 -9.07 3.14
C SER A 82 -6.76 -8.44 1.83
N GLU A 83 -7.46 -7.34 1.90
CA GLU A 83 -8.02 -6.65 0.74
C GLU A 83 -7.58 -5.19 0.73
N LEU A 84 -7.64 -4.55 -0.44
CA LEU A 84 -7.29 -3.14 -0.62
C LEU A 84 -8.49 -2.25 -0.34
N TYR A 85 -8.21 -1.14 0.33
CA TYR A 85 -9.16 -0.09 0.65
C TYR A 85 -8.53 1.26 0.41
N TYR A 86 -9.33 2.27 0.13
CA TYR A 86 -8.91 3.63 0.37
C TYR A 86 -9.87 4.34 1.33
N VAL A 87 -9.32 5.28 2.05
CA VAL A 87 -10.03 6.16 2.97
C VAL A 87 -10.04 7.55 2.39
N ASP A 88 -11.21 8.14 2.20
CA ASP A 88 -11.36 9.57 1.96
C ASP A 88 -11.54 10.29 3.30
N ILE A 89 -10.54 11.10 3.66
CA ILE A 89 -10.51 11.79 4.96
C ILE A 89 -11.58 12.86 5.03
N SER A 90 -11.84 13.58 3.92
CA SER A 90 -12.84 14.64 3.87
C SER A 90 -14.26 14.11 4.01
N GLU A 91 -14.53 12.96 3.42
CA GLU A 91 -15.81 12.27 3.52
C GLU A 91 -15.95 11.39 4.76
N ARG A 92 -14.84 11.08 5.42
CA ARG A 92 -14.73 10.11 6.54
C ARG A 92 -15.23 8.72 6.16
N LYS A 93 -14.97 8.32 4.94
CA LYS A 93 -15.45 7.06 4.39
C LYS A 93 -14.32 6.14 3.98
N LYS A 94 -14.57 4.85 4.17
CA LYS A 94 -13.74 3.77 3.68
C LYS A 94 -14.39 3.13 2.47
N TYR A 95 -13.64 2.99 1.40
CA TYR A 95 -14.06 2.36 0.16
C TYR A 95 -13.24 1.09 -0.08
N GLN A 96 -13.92 -0.02 -0.28
CA GLN A 96 -13.28 -1.28 -0.60
C GLN A 96 -12.99 -1.35 -2.09
N LEU A 97 -11.72 -1.55 -2.44
CA LEU A 97 -11.25 -1.62 -3.83
C LEU A 97 -11.30 -3.04 -4.38
N THR A 98 -10.92 -4.04 -3.57
CA THR A 98 -10.92 -5.44 -3.98
C THR A 98 -11.83 -6.29 -3.11
N LYS A 99 -12.42 -7.38 -3.67
CA LYS A 99 -13.43 -8.23 -3.00
C LYS A 99 -13.28 -9.70 -3.39
N ASN A 100 -12.08 -10.15 -3.65
CA ASN A 100 -11.84 -11.49 -4.19
C ASN A 100 -11.48 -12.54 -3.13
N ARG A 101 -11.39 -12.16 -1.86
CA ARG A 101 -11.02 -13.03 -0.72
C ARG A 101 -9.61 -13.62 -0.83
N LEU A 102 -8.73 -12.94 -1.51
CA LEU A 102 -7.33 -13.28 -1.67
C LEU A 102 -6.44 -12.48 -0.70
N GLN A 103 -5.14 -12.71 -0.74
CA GLN A 103 -4.17 -11.87 -0.07
C GLN A 103 -3.72 -10.76 -1.02
N GLU A 104 -4.11 -9.52 -0.70
CA GLU A 104 -3.73 -8.32 -1.44
C GLU A 104 -3.19 -7.28 -0.48
N TRP A 105 -2.05 -6.69 -0.83
CA TRP A 105 -1.34 -5.77 0.05
C TRP A 105 -0.37 -4.85 -0.71
N GLY A 106 0.21 -3.88 0.02
CA GLY A 106 1.28 -3.03 -0.48
C GLY A 106 0.88 -2.15 -1.66
N GLY A 107 -0.41 -1.80 -1.76
CA GLY A 107 -0.88 -0.93 -2.83
C GLY A 107 -0.25 0.46 -2.75
N VAL A 108 0.13 1.03 -3.90
CA VAL A 108 0.72 2.37 -4.02
C VAL A 108 0.09 3.14 -5.17
N PHE A 109 -0.21 4.42 -4.93
CA PHE A 109 -0.71 5.32 -5.97
C PHE A 109 0.39 5.61 -7.00
N SER A 110 0.00 5.66 -8.29
CA SER A 110 0.85 6.32 -9.30
C SER A 110 1.03 7.80 -8.97
N PRO A 111 2.10 8.45 -9.47
CA PRO A 111 2.34 9.87 -9.21
C PRO A 111 1.22 10.81 -9.68
N ASP A 112 0.41 10.41 -10.66
CA ASP A 112 -0.78 11.14 -11.14
C ASP A 112 -2.09 10.66 -10.48
N GLU A 113 -2.00 9.68 -9.57
CA GLU A 113 -3.12 9.09 -8.81
C GLU A 113 -4.24 8.46 -9.65
N LYS A 114 -3.96 8.13 -10.90
CA LYS A 114 -4.94 7.45 -11.79
C LYS A 114 -4.82 5.94 -11.78
N TRP A 115 -3.71 5.42 -11.24
CA TRP A 115 -3.41 4.00 -11.18
C TRP A 115 -2.98 3.58 -9.78
N LEU A 116 -3.19 2.31 -9.50
CA LEU A 116 -2.59 1.61 -8.37
C LEU A 116 -1.67 0.51 -8.88
N ALA A 117 -0.51 0.37 -8.23
CA ALA A 117 0.27 -0.86 -8.30
C ALA A 117 0.10 -1.59 -6.96
N TYR A 118 -0.12 -2.90 -6.97
CA TYR A 118 -0.35 -3.67 -5.75
C TYR A 118 0.10 -5.13 -5.90
N THR A 119 0.29 -5.79 -4.77
CA THR A 119 0.64 -7.21 -4.66
C THR A 119 -0.62 -8.04 -4.48
N SER A 120 -0.76 -9.13 -5.25
CA SER A 120 -1.87 -10.08 -5.11
C SER A 120 -1.43 -11.52 -5.37
N GLU A 121 -2.05 -12.48 -4.66
CA GLU A 121 -1.87 -13.92 -4.90
C GLU A 121 -2.90 -14.51 -5.89
N LYS A 122 -3.52 -13.67 -6.71
CA LYS A 122 -4.66 -13.99 -7.55
C LYS A 122 -4.45 -15.17 -8.49
N ASP A 123 -3.27 -15.29 -9.08
CA ASP A 123 -3.02 -16.31 -10.10
C ASP A 123 -2.68 -17.68 -9.50
N MET A 124 -2.13 -17.71 -8.30
CA MET A 124 -1.75 -18.93 -7.61
C MET A 124 -1.62 -18.69 -6.11
N GLU A 125 -2.38 -19.43 -5.31
CA GLU A 125 -2.32 -19.38 -3.85
C GLU A 125 -0.88 -19.52 -3.34
N GLY A 126 -0.46 -18.60 -2.47
CA GLY A 126 0.89 -18.55 -1.92
C GLY A 126 1.97 -18.02 -2.86
N SER A 127 1.60 -17.53 -4.04
CA SER A 127 2.52 -16.89 -4.99
C SER A 127 2.05 -15.50 -5.34
N PHE A 128 2.81 -14.49 -4.95
CA PHE A 128 2.47 -13.10 -5.20
C PHE A 128 2.94 -12.60 -6.56
N ALA A 129 2.17 -11.71 -7.15
CA ALA A 129 2.50 -10.99 -8.37
C ALA A 129 2.08 -9.52 -8.27
N ILE A 130 2.65 -8.67 -9.11
CA ILE A 130 2.32 -7.25 -9.17
C ILE A 130 1.29 -6.99 -10.26
N TYR A 131 0.26 -6.26 -9.88
CA TYR A 131 -0.82 -5.82 -10.75
C TYR A 131 -0.92 -4.31 -10.77
N LEU A 132 -1.33 -3.77 -11.90
CA LEU A 132 -1.84 -2.41 -12.06
C LEU A 132 -3.35 -2.45 -12.16
N ASN A 133 -4.00 -1.41 -11.70
CA ASN A 133 -5.41 -1.19 -11.96
C ASN A 133 -5.75 0.30 -11.94
N ARG A 134 -6.80 0.70 -12.68
CA ARG A 134 -7.31 2.08 -12.64
C ARG A 134 -7.84 2.42 -11.25
N PHE A 135 -7.52 3.61 -10.79
CA PHE A 135 -8.04 4.12 -9.52
C PHE A 135 -9.04 5.25 -9.75
N PRO A 136 -10.18 5.26 -9.08
CA PRO A 136 -10.66 4.28 -8.09
C PRO A 136 -11.50 3.12 -8.66
N GLU A 137 -11.75 3.08 -9.98
CA GLU A 137 -12.75 2.23 -10.63
C GLU A 137 -12.40 0.73 -10.57
N MET A 138 -11.12 0.39 -10.48
CA MET A 138 -10.60 -0.99 -10.46
C MET A 138 -11.14 -1.86 -11.60
N ASN A 139 -11.22 -1.29 -12.81
CA ASN A 139 -11.85 -1.90 -13.98
C ASN A 139 -10.87 -2.24 -15.12
N GLU A 140 -9.57 -2.02 -14.93
CA GLU A 140 -8.53 -2.29 -15.91
C GLU A 140 -7.32 -2.93 -15.24
N GLU A 141 -7.45 -4.22 -14.92
CA GLU A 141 -6.40 -4.96 -14.21
C GLU A 141 -5.38 -5.53 -15.19
N ILE A 142 -4.10 -5.21 -14.95
CA ILE A 142 -2.96 -5.65 -15.77
C ILE A 142 -1.91 -6.26 -14.85
N ARG A 143 -1.53 -7.51 -15.09
CA ARG A 143 -0.36 -8.09 -14.43
C ARG A 143 0.91 -7.57 -15.08
N ILE A 144 1.85 -7.06 -14.27
CA ILE A 144 3.11 -6.50 -14.77
C ILE A 144 4.35 -7.27 -14.34
N SER A 145 4.23 -8.22 -13.41
CA SER A 145 5.37 -9.05 -12.99
C SER A 145 5.35 -10.42 -13.65
N THR A 146 6.54 -11.00 -13.87
CA THR A 146 6.75 -12.38 -14.30
C THR A 146 7.54 -13.14 -13.24
N GLY A 147 7.15 -14.40 -12.97
CA GLY A 147 7.86 -15.23 -11.99
C GLY A 147 7.72 -14.82 -10.52
N GLY A 148 6.71 -13.99 -10.20
CA GLY A 148 6.45 -13.48 -8.84
C GLY A 148 6.72 -11.98 -8.71
N GLY A 149 6.38 -11.42 -7.52
CA GLY A 149 6.65 -10.01 -7.22
C GLY A 149 5.89 -9.51 -6.00
N GLU A 150 6.55 -8.67 -5.22
CA GLU A 150 6.04 -8.04 -4.01
C GLU A 150 6.55 -6.61 -3.88
N GLU A 151 5.89 -5.80 -3.04
CA GLU A 151 6.33 -4.47 -2.65
C GLU A 151 6.55 -3.49 -3.82
N PRO A 152 5.51 -3.22 -4.63
CA PRO A 152 5.66 -2.31 -5.76
C PRO A 152 5.95 -0.89 -5.30
N LYS A 153 6.77 -0.17 -6.08
CA LYS A 153 7.06 1.27 -5.93
C LYS A 153 7.13 1.94 -7.29
N TRP A 154 6.50 3.07 -7.42
CA TRP A 154 6.56 3.87 -8.64
C TRP A 154 7.84 4.70 -8.70
N LEU A 155 8.40 4.87 -9.90
CA LEU A 155 9.28 6.01 -10.14
C LEU A 155 8.50 7.32 -9.95
N PRO A 156 9.16 8.38 -9.46
CA PRO A 156 8.51 9.68 -9.22
C PRO A 156 7.87 10.32 -10.45
N ASP A 157 8.34 9.98 -11.64
CA ASP A 157 7.79 10.46 -12.94
C ASP A 157 6.69 9.54 -13.51
N GLY A 158 6.42 8.40 -12.87
CA GLY A 158 5.42 7.43 -13.30
C GLY A 158 5.84 6.53 -14.46
N SER A 159 7.08 6.64 -14.95
CA SER A 159 7.55 5.91 -16.13
C SER A 159 7.91 4.44 -15.87
N ALA A 160 7.94 4.02 -14.60
CA ALA A 160 8.20 2.62 -14.26
C ALA A 160 7.68 2.27 -12.86
N VAL A 161 7.53 0.97 -12.62
CA VAL A 161 7.35 0.36 -11.30
C VAL A 161 8.54 -0.54 -11.01
N TYR A 162 9.11 -0.40 -9.82
CA TYR A 162 10.03 -1.35 -9.24
C TYR A 162 9.28 -2.30 -8.32
N TYR A 163 9.75 -3.54 -8.22
CA TYR A 163 9.21 -4.51 -7.28
C TYR A 163 10.28 -5.54 -6.90
N ARG A 164 10.09 -6.18 -5.76
CA ARG A 164 10.96 -7.25 -5.29
C ARG A 164 10.45 -8.61 -5.74
N ASN A 165 11.36 -9.49 -6.18
CA ASN A 165 11.10 -10.90 -6.46
C ASN A 165 12.21 -11.74 -5.80
N GLY A 166 12.01 -12.13 -4.55
CA GLY A 166 13.03 -12.78 -3.73
C GLY A 166 14.23 -11.86 -3.46
N SER A 167 15.41 -12.25 -3.89
CA SER A 167 16.64 -11.43 -3.82
C SER A 167 16.80 -10.41 -4.96
N LYS A 168 15.87 -10.42 -5.93
CA LYS A 168 15.94 -9.61 -7.14
C LYS A 168 15.02 -8.41 -7.05
N TRP A 169 15.53 -7.27 -7.46
CA TRP A 169 14.79 -6.05 -7.69
C TRP A 169 14.56 -5.91 -9.19
N MET A 170 13.30 -5.91 -9.54
CA MET A 170 12.85 -5.86 -10.93
C MET A 170 12.30 -4.49 -11.25
N LYS A 171 12.43 -4.06 -12.49
CA LYS A 171 11.88 -2.83 -13.03
C LYS A 171 11.02 -3.14 -14.25
N VAL A 172 9.85 -2.51 -14.32
CA VAL A 172 8.96 -2.55 -15.50
C VAL A 172 8.74 -1.14 -15.99
N ALA A 173 9.12 -0.86 -17.22
CA ALA A 173 8.82 0.42 -17.87
C ALA A 173 7.33 0.50 -18.24
N LEU A 174 6.73 1.68 -18.09
CA LEU A 174 5.31 1.92 -18.30
C LEU A 174 5.08 3.21 -19.09
N ASP A 175 4.18 3.15 -20.09
CA ASP A 175 3.52 4.33 -20.64
C ASP A 175 2.00 4.16 -20.47
N LEU A 176 1.41 4.99 -19.61
CA LEU A 176 0.01 4.93 -19.22
C LEU A 176 -0.79 6.17 -19.67
N LYS A 177 -0.24 6.97 -20.61
CA LYS A 177 -0.88 8.19 -21.11
C LYS A 177 -2.02 7.93 -22.09
N GLY A 178 -2.00 6.77 -22.76
CA GLY A 178 -3.01 6.31 -23.72
C GLY A 178 -3.50 4.91 -23.39
N GLU A 179 -3.55 4.03 -24.38
CA GLU A 179 -3.61 2.60 -24.14
C GLU A 179 -2.36 2.19 -23.35
N PRO A 180 -2.49 1.42 -22.26
CA PRO A 180 -1.36 1.04 -21.44
C PRO A 180 -0.31 0.22 -22.23
N GLU A 181 0.91 0.74 -22.30
CA GLU A 181 2.06 0.02 -22.81
C GLU A 181 2.94 -0.43 -21.64
N ILE A 182 3.10 -1.75 -21.51
CA ILE A 182 3.82 -2.40 -20.42
C ILE A 182 5.07 -3.06 -20.98
N GLY A 183 6.23 -2.63 -20.50
CA GLY A 183 7.51 -3.25 -20.87
C GLY A 183 7.71 -4.61 -20.22
N GLU A 184 8.69 -5.37 -20.72
CA GLU A 184 9.13 -6.60 -20.05
C GLU A 184 9.86 -6.29 -18.73
N PRO A 185 9.66 -7.10 -17.68
CA PRO A 185 10.41 -6.94 -16.44
C PRO A 185 11.91 -7.13 -16.64
N GLU A 186 12.69 -6.16 -16.24
CA GLU A 186 14.15 -6.16 -16.29
C GLU A 186 14.74 -6.31 -14.90
N LEU A 187 15.85 -7.08 -14.77
CA LEU A 187 16.63 -7.13 -13.55
C LEU A 187 17.31 -5.77 -13.35
N PHE A 188 17.00 -5.10 -12.25
CA PHE A 188 17.65 -3.84 -11.89
C PHE A 188 18.90 -4.08 -11.03
N PHE A 189 18.77 -4.89 -9.98
CA PHE A 189 19.89 -5.40 -9.19
C PHE A 189 19.48 -6.66 -8.42
N GLU A 190 20.48 -7.35 -7.86
CA GLU A 190 20.28 -8.53 -7.02
C GLU A 190 21.15 -8.42 -5.77
N GLY A 191 20.62 -8.86 -4.63
CA GLY A 191 21.35 -8.86 -3.37
C GLY A 191 20.57 -9.51 -2.23
N ASP A 192 21.30 -9.96 -1.21
CA ASP A 192 20.70 -10.57 -0.02
C ASP A 192 20.23 -9.48 0.94
N TYR A 193 18.97 -9.08 0.79
CA TYR A 193 18.32 -8.12 1.69
C TYR A 193 17.36 -8.83 2.63
N VAL A 194 17.28 -8.33 3.85
CA VAL A 194 16.35 -8.87 4.85
C VAL A 194 14.92 -8.68 4.38
N ASN A 195 14.18 -9.78 4.29
CA ASN A 195 12.74 -9.72 4.05
C ASN A 195 12.05 -9.43 5.38
N VAL A 196 11.37 -8.30 5.46
CA VAL A 196 10.55 -7.90 6.62
C VAL A 196 9.08 -7.84 6.22
N TRP A 197 8.19 -8.00 7.19
CA TRP A 197 6.76 -7.77 6.96
C TRP A 197 6.52 -6.26 6.79
N GLY A 198 6.17 -5.84 5.58
CA GLY A 198 5.93 -4.46 5.21
C GLY A 198 6.94 -3.93 4.20
N PRO A 199 6.84 -2.66 3.78
CA PRO A 199 7.75 -2.07 2.82
C PRO A 199 9.19 -2.11 3.33
N SER A 200 10.05 -2.84 2.63
CA SER A 200 11.45 -3.03 2.99
C SER A 200 12.38 -2.01 2.30
N HIS A 201 11.83 -1.16 1.43
CA HIS A 201 12.58 -0.20 0.61
C HIS A 201 11.75 1.02 0.26
N ASP A 202 12.44 2.03 -0.23
CA ASP A 202 11.83 3.21 -0.86
C ASP A 202 12.66 3.65 -2.06
N ILE A 203 12.10 4.55 -2.88
CA ILE A 203 12.77 5.09 -4.07
C ILE A 203 13.00 6.58 -3.87
N PHE A 204 14.27 6.99 -3.97
CA PHE A 204 14.62 8.39 -3.95
C PHE A 204 14.13 9.12 -5.20
N PRO A 205 13.99 10.47 -5.16
CA PRO A 205 13.58 11.27 -6.32
C PRO A 205 14.48 11.12 -7.55
N ASP A 206 15.74 10.72 -7.36
CA ASP A 206 16.70 10.46 -8.42
C ASP A 206 16.69 9.00 -8.94
N GLY A 207 15.76 8.17 -8.46
CA GLY A 207 15.56 6.78 -8.87
C GLY A 207 16.47 5.76 -8.18
N ARG A 208 17.27 6.15 -7.18
CA ARG A 208 18.00 5.20 -6.33
C ARG A 208 17.04 4.51 -5.35
N ILE A 209 17.31 3.26 -5.03
CA ILE A 209 16.62 2.44 -4.03
C ILE A 209 17.46 2.33 -2.77
#